data_d716dfa25b3ada1a7bd69a59422bbb48
#
_entry.id   d716dfa25b3ada1a7bd69a59422bbb48
#
_cell.length_a   1.000
_cell.length_b   1.000
_cell.length_c   1.000
_cell.angle_alpha   90.00
_cell.angle_beta   90.00
_cell.angle_gamma   90.00
#
_symmetry.space_group_name_H-M   'P 1'
#
loop_
_entity.id
_entity.type
_entity.pdbx_description
1 polymer ?
#
loop_
_entity_poly.entity_id
_entity_poly.type
_entity_poly.pdbx_seq_one_letter_code
_entity_poly.pdbx_strand_id
1 'polypeptide(L)'
;MKYSIEDLIQIMNDLRDKCPWDKKQTLKSLKSLTIEETYELIEAIDKEDYYEIKEELGDLLLHVVFYSKIASEKNHFNFDDVVESLIKKLIYRHPHIYSDVKALTWKDSYF
;
A
#
# COMPACT_ATOMS: atom_id res chain seq x y z
N MET A 1 2.61 3.06 23.57
CA MET A 1 3.49 2.19 22.80
C MET A 1 3.32 2.46 21.32
N LYS A 2 4.41 2.61 20.59
CA LYS A 2 4.35 2.83 19.15
C LYS A 2 4.50 1.53 18.40
N TYR A 3 3.60 1.27 17.49
CA TYR A 3 3.72 0.18 16.55
C TYR A 3 4.43 0.65 15.29
N SER A 4 5.06 -0.26 14.59
CA SER A 4 5.79 0.00 13.35
C SER A 4 5.16 -0.75 12.19
N ILE A 5 5.66 -0.49 10.99
CA ILE A 5 5.22 -1.24 9.81
C ILE A 5 5.61 -2.71 9.93
N GLU A 6 6.73 -3.00 10.59
CA GLU A 6 7.16 -4.40 10.82
C GLU A 6 6.15 -5.14 11.69
N ASP A 7 5.58 -4.46 12.70
CA ASP A 7 4.52 -5.06 13.52
C ASP A 7 3.29 -5.38 12.69
N LEU A 8 2.91 -4.49 11.77
CA LEU A 8 1.77 -4.72 10.89
C LEU A 8 2.02 -5.91 9.98
N ILE A 9 3.22 -6.02 9.42
CA ILE A 9 3.59 -7.15 8.57
C ILE A 9 3.53 -8.46 9.36
N GLN A 10 4.01 -8.45 10.60
CA GLN A 10 3.96 -9.63 11.44
C GLN A 10 2.51 -10.03 11.75
N ILE A 11 1.65 -9.06 12.04
CA ILE A 11 0.22 -9.31 12.26
C ILE A 11 -0.39 -9.93 11.01
N MET A 12 -0.05 -9.43 9.82
CA MET A 12 -0.55 -10.00 8.58
C MET A 12 -0.12 -11.45 8.42
N ASN A 13 1.15 -11.75 8.76
CA ASN A 13 1.65 -13.12 8.73
C ASN A 13 0.83 -14.01 9.66
N ASP A 14 0.55 -13.53 10.88
CA ASP A 14 -0.22 -14.28 11.88
C ASP A 14 -1.66 -14.52 11.42
N LEU A 15 -2.30 -13.50 10.87
CA LEU A 15 -3.67 -13.61 10.37
C LEU A 15 -3.75 -14.56 9.18
N ARG A 16 -2.79 -14.48 8.28
CA ARG A 16 -2.73 -15.37 7.12
C ARG A 16 -2.55 -16.82 7.53
N ASP A 17 -1.84 -17.04 8.62
CA ASP A 17 -1.60 -18.38 9.14
C ASP A 17 -2.77 -18.92 9.97
N LYS A 18 -3.43 -18.07 10.76
CA LYS A 18 -4.35 -18.52 11.81
C LYS A 18 -5.81 -18.13 11.62
N CYS A 19 -6.10 -17.06 10.89
CA CYS A 19 -7.48 -16.62 10.72
C CYS A 19 -8.13 -17.33 9.53
N PRO A 20 -9.22 -18.10 9.75
CA PRO A 20 -9.85 -18.84 8.64
C PRO A 20 -10.32 -17.96 7.50
N TRP A 21 -10.80 -16.74 7.79
CA TRP A 21 -11.25 -15.82 6.75
C TRP A 21 -10.07 -15.30 5.95
N ASP A 22 -9.02 -14.84 6.64
CA ASP A 22 -7.83 -14.28 5.96
C ASP A 22 -7.07 -15.33 5.16
N LYS A 23 -7.06 -16.58 5.64
CA LYS A 23 -6.39 -17.68 4.91
C LYS A 23 -7.02 -17.97 3.57
N LYS A 24 -8.32 -17.73 3.42
CA LYS A 24 -9.06 -18.02 2.19
C LYS A 24 -8.92 -16.95 1.12
N GLN A 25 -8.44 -15.76 1.48
CA GLN A 25 -8.41 -14.65 0.55
C GLN A 25 -7.37 -14.84 -0.55
N THR A 26 -7.70 -14.34 -1.73
CA THR A 26 -6.81 -14.33 -2.90
C THR A 26 -6.74 -12.90 -3.40
N LEU A 27 -5.80 -12.62 -4.32
CA LEU A 27 -5.74 -11.31 -4.96
C LEU A 27 -7.11 -10.96 -5.56
N LYS A 28 -7.71 -11.93 -6.22
CA LYS A 28 -8.99 -11.74 -6.89
C LYS A 28 -10.14 -11.49 -5.89
N SER A 29 -10.17 -12.22 -4.77
CA SER A 29 -11.24 -12.06 -3.79
C SER A 29 -11.21 -10.71 -3.09
N LEU A 30 -10.03 -10.10 -2.98
CA LEU A 30 -9.86 -8.81 -2.32
C LEU A 30 -10.16 -7.62 -3.23
N LYS A 31 -10.21 -7.82 -4.54
CA LYS A 31 -10.35 -6.74 -5.51
C LYS A 31 -11.53 -5.80 -5.24
N SER A 32 -12.70 -6.38 -5.05
CA SER A 32 -13.91 -5.58 -4.82
C SER A 32 -13.87 -4.82 -3.51
N LEU A 33 -13.26 -5.42 -2.49
CA LEU A 33 -13.09 -4.76 -1.19
C LEU A 33 -12.15 -3.56 -1.29
N THR A 34 -11.12 -3.66 -2.11
CA THR A 34 -10.19 -2.54 -2.34
C THR A 34 -10.91 -1.38 -3.03
N ILE A 35 -11.78 -1.68 -3.98
CA ILE A 35 -12.59 -0.66 -4.65
C ILE A 35 -13.51 0.03 -3.63
N GLU A 36 -14.17 -0.74 -2.79
CA GLU A 36 -15.05 -0.18 -1.74
C GLU A 36 -14.27 0.74 -0.80
N GLU A 37 -13.09 0.31 -0.36
CA GLU A 37 -12.26 1.12 0.54
C GLU A 37 -11.81 2.41 -0.14
N THR A 38 -11.53 2.36 -1.44
CA THR A 38 -11.16 3.56 -2.18
C THR A 38 -12.29 4.56 -2.20
N TYR A 39 -13.52 4.12 -2.42
CA TYR A 39 -14.69 5.00 -2.37
C TYR A 39 -14.93 5.56 -0.98
N GLU A 40 -14.75 4.76 0.05
CA GLU A 40 -14.90 5.22 1.43
C GLU A 40 -13.88 6.30 1.77
N LEU A 41 -12.65 6.14 1.29
CA LEU A 41 -11.61 7.17 1.46
C LEU A 41 -12.02 8.47 0.76
N ILE A 42 -12.48 8.37 -0.49
CA ILE A 42 -12.90 9.55 -1.25
C ILE A 42 -14.03 10.26 -0.53
N GLU A 43 -15.01 9.52 -0.02
CA GLU A 43 -16.12 10.10 0.72
C GLU A 43 -15.64 10.80 1.99
N ALA A 44 -14.72 10.20 2.72
CA ALA A 44 -14.14 10.82 3.91
C ALA A 44 -13.38 12.11 3.57
N ILE A 45 -12.66 12.13 2.45
CA ILE A 45 -11.96 13.32 1.97
C ILE A 45 -12.96 14.42 1.62
N ASP A 46 -14.03 14.07 0.92
CA ASP A 46 -15.08 15.04 0.54
C ASP A 46 -15.75 15.68 1.76
N LYS A 47 -15.90 14.93 2.84
CA LYS A 47 -16.45 15.44 4.09
C LYS A 47 -15.42 16.20 4.93
N GLU A 48 -14.15 16.16 4.55
CA GLU A 48 -13.04 16.69 5.34
C GLU A 48 -13.02 16.14 6.77
N ASP A 49 -13.42 14.88 6.93
CA ASP A 49 -13.40 14.20 8.23
C ASP A 49 -12.06 13.49 8.40
N TYR A 50 -11.15 14.16 9.08
CA TYR A 50 -9.77 13.66 9.24
C TYR A 50 -9.69 12.38 10.06
N TYR A 51 -10.61 12.15 10.97
CA TYR A 51 -10.66 10.88 11.70
C TYR A 51 -10.97 9.73 10.74
N GLU A 52 -12.01 9.89 9.91
CA GLU A 52 -12.37 8.87 8.92
C GLU A 52 -11.30 8.70 7.86
N ILE A 53 -10.67 9.80 7.42
CA ILE A 53 -9.56 9.71 6.44
C ILE A 53 -8.46 8.81 6.99
N LYS A 54 -8.07 9.02 8.25
CA LYS A 54 -7.05 8.20 8.88
C LYS A 54 -7.45 6.72 8.90
N GLU A 55 -8.69 6.43 9.26
CA GLU A 55 -9.18 5.04 9.32
C GLU A 55 -9.19 4.38 7.94
N GLU A 56 -9.69 5.10 6.93
CA GLU A 56 -9.75 4.56 5.58
C GLU A 56 -8.37 4.38 4.94
N LEU A 57 -7.42 5.27 5.27
CA LEU A 57 -6.04 5.09 4.84
C LEU A 57 -5.43 3.82 5.46
N GLY A 58 -5.76 3.55 6.73
CA GLY A 58 -5.35 2.31 7.38
C GLY A 58 -5.89 1.08 6.67
N ASP A 59 -7.16 1.11 6.29
CA ASP A 59 -7.79 0.00 5.57
C ASP A 59 -7.16 -0.22 4.20
N LEU A 60 -6.81 0.86 3.48
CA LEU A 60 -6.09 0.72 2.21
C LEU A 60 -4.69 0.17 2.41
N LEU A 61 -4.01 0.61 3.47
CA LEU A 61 -2.68 0.08 3.80
C LEU A 61 -2.77 -1.41 4.11
N LEU A 62 -3.82 -1.84 4.81
CA LEU A 62 -4.04 -3.25 5.07
C LEU A 62 -4.10 -4.03 3.76
N HIS A 63 -4.81 -3.52 2.75
CA HIS A 63 -4.90 -4.18 1.45
C HIS A 63 -3.53 -4.27 0.77
N VAL A 64 -2.72 -3.21 0.83
CA VAL A 64 -1.37 -3.24 0.26
C VAL A 64 -0.54 -4.36 0.91
N VAL A 65 -0.58 -4.44 2.23
CA VAL A 65 0.17 -5.47 2.99
C VAL A 65 -0.38 -6.86 2.70
N PHE A 66 -1.70 -6.99 2.57
CA PHE A 66 -2.36 -8.26 2.30
C PHE A 66 -2.00 -8.79 0.91
N TYR A 67 -2.10 -7.96 -0.12
CA TYR A 67 -1.70 -8.35 -1.49
C TYR A 67 -0.23 -8.76 -1.52
N SER A 68 0.62 -7.99 -0.83
CA SER A 68 2.05 -8.28 -0.77
C SER A 68 2.32 -9.63 -0.11
N LYS A 69 1.58 -9.93 0.96
CA LYS A 69 1.71 -11.23 1.64
C LYS A 69 1.32 -12.38 0.71
N ILE A 70 0.20 -12.26 0.02
CA ILE A 70 -0.27 -13.29 -0.92
C ILE A 70 0.77 -13.49 -2.04
N ALA A 71 1.28 -12.40 -2.60
CA ALA A 71 2.29 -12.47 -3.66
C ALA A 71 3.58 -13.14 -3.17
N SER A 72 3.97 -12.88 -1.91
CA SER A 72 5.17 -13.47 -1.33
C SER A 72 5.04 -14.99 -1.16
N GLU A 73 3.84 -15.47 -0.89
CA GLU A 73 3.58 -16.91 -0.76
C GLU A 73 3.83 -17.66 -2.08
N LYS A 74 3.71 -16.95 -3.18
CA LYS A 74 3.93 -17.50 -4.52
C LYS A 74 5.30 -17.09 -5.08
N ASN A 75 6.15 -16.54 -4.24
CA ASN A 75 7.52 -16.15 -4.60
C ASN A 75 7.58 -15.08 -5.71
N HIS A 76 6.59 -14.18 -5.76
CA HIS A 76 6.60 -13.09 -6.75
C HIS A 76 7.27 -11.82 -6.19
N PHE A 77 6.81 -11.34 -5.05
CA PHE A 77 7.38 -10.18 -4.36
C PHE A 77 6.82 -10.12 -2.94
N ASN A 78 7.45 -9.30 -2.10
CA ASN A 78 6.99 -9.04 -0.74
C ASN A 78 6.76 -7.54 -0.53
N PHE A 79 6.38 -7.14 0.67
CA PHE A 79 6.09 -5.75 0.98
C PHE A 79 7.32 -4.85 0.78
N ASP A 80 8.52 -5.33 1.17
CA ASP A 80 9.75 -4.55 0.99
C ASP A 80 10.00 -4.25 -0.48
N ASP A 81 9.68 -5.19 -1.37
CA ASP A 81 9.81 -4.99 -2.81
C ASP A 81 8.87 -3.91 -3.32
N VAL A 82 7.65 -3.84 -2.77
CA VAL A 82 6.68 -2.79 -3.11
C VAL A 82 7.24 -1.43 -2.72
N VAL A 83 7.77 -1.31 -1.51
CA VAL A 83 8.37 -0.06 -1.01
C VAL A 83 9.55 0.34 -1.88
N GLU A 84 10.46 -0.60 -2.15
CA GLU A 84 11.66 -0.36 -2.96
C GLU A 84 11.29 0.12 -4.36
N SER A 85 10.34 -0.55 -5.00
CA SER A 85 9.87 -0.19 -6.33
C SER A 85 9.31 1.23 -6.36
N LEU A 86 8.53 1.59 -5.36
CA LEU A 86 7.96 2.93 -5.25
C LEU A 86 9.06 3.98 -5.04
N ILE A 87 9.99 3.72 -4.14
CA ILE A 87 11.09 4.66 -3.85
C ILE A 87 11.93 4.92 -5.09
N LYS A 88 12.31 3.85 -5.79
CA LYS A 88 13.08 3.99 -7.03
C LYS A 88 12.35 4.83 -8.08
N LYS A 89 11.05 4.61 -8.19
CA LYS A 89 10.20 5.35 -9.12
C LYS A 89 10.18 6.84 -8.77
N LEU A 90 10.00 7.16 -7.49
CA LEU A 90 9.95 8.53 -7.01
C LEU A 90 11.27 9.25 -7.24
N ILE A 91 12.39 8.61 -6.94
CA ILE A 91 13.72 9.18 -7.15
C ILE A 91 13.95 9.44 -8.63
N TYR A 92 13.65 8.46 -9.48
CA TYR A 92 13.83 8.57 -10.92
C TYR A 92 12.99 9.71 -11.52
N ARG A 93 11.76 9.87 -11.03
CA ARG A 93 10.82 10.86 -11.56
C ARG A 93 10.97 12.26 -10.97
N HIS A 94 11.89 12.42 -10.03
CA HIS A 94 12.18 13.70 -9.40
C HIS A 94 13.68 14.01 -9.44
N PRO A 95 14.31 14.00 -10.64
CA PRO A 95 15.74 14.24 -10.75
C PRO A 95 16.13 15.64 -10.30
N HIS A 96 15.22 16.60 -10.35
CA HIS A 96 15.44 17.97 -9.88
C HIS A 96 15.63 18.04 -8.35
N ILE A 97 15.28 16.98 -7.63
CA ILE A 97 15.45 16.91 -6.17
C ILE A 97 16.61 15.98 -5.80
N TYR A 98 16.71 14.81 -6.47
CA TYR A 98 17.63 13.74 -6.08
C TYR A 98 18.85 13.55 -6.98
N SER A 99 19.04 14.44 -7.95
CA SER A 99 20.19 14.35 -8.83
C SER A 99 20.57 15.75 -9.30
N ASP A 100 21.80 15.90 -9.85
CA ASP A 100 22.26 17.17 -10.42
C ASP A 100 21.67 17.44 -11.80
N VAL A 101 20.93 16.48 -12.34
CA VAL A 101 20.30 16.61 -13.65
C VAL A 101 18.99 17.35 -13.49
N LYS A 102 18.79 18.41 -14.27
CA LYS A 102 17.53 19.15 -14.28
C LYS A 102 16.45 18.30 -14.93
N ALA A 103 15.28 18.26 -14.30
CA ALA A 103 14.11 17.66 -14.93
C ALA A 103 13.78 18.46 -16.17
N LEU A 104 13.65 17.79 -17.30
CA LEU A 104 13.36 18.46 -18.58
C LEU A 104 11.93 18.97 -18.61
N THR A 105 10.99 18.16 -18.12
CA THR A 105 9.59 18.54 -18.01
C THR A 105 9.00 17.81 -16.82
N TRP A 106 7.84 18.28 -16.37
CA TRP A 106 7.13 17.59 -15.32
C TRP A 106 6.69 16.18 -15.74
N LYS A 107 6.62 15.92 -17.06
CA LYS A 107 6.28 14.59 -17.57
C LYS A 107 7.33 13.55 -17.18
N ASP A 108 8.57 13.96 -17.02
CA ASP A 108 9.65 13.07 -16.61
C ASP A 108 9.51 12.66 -15.14
N SER A 109 8.71 13.40 -14.38
CA SER A 109 8.42 13.13 -12.97
C SER A 109 7.04 12.45 -12.79
N TYR A 110 6.44 12.03 -13.86
CA TYR A 110 5.08 11.52 -13.87
C TYR A 110 5.02 10.07 -13.38
N PHE A 111 4.00 9.76 -12.57
CA PHE A 111 3.82 8.41 -12.04
C PHE A 111 3.14 7.50 -13.03
#